data_068a7a8a96babd21e87f846176a0adc3
#
_entry.id   068a7a8a96babd21e87f846176a0adc3
#
_cell.length_a   1.000
_cell.length_b   1.000
_cell.length_c   1.000
_cell.angle_alpha   90.00
_cell.angle_beta   90.00
_cell.angle_gamma   90.00
#
_symmetry.space_group_name_H-M   'P 1'
#
loop_
_entity.id
_entity.type
_entity.pdbx_description
1 polymer ?
#
loop_
_entity_poly.entity_id
_entity_poly.type
_entity_poly.pdbx_seq_one_letter_code
_entity_poly.pdbx_strand_id
1 'polypeptide(L)'
;MGLVTPLQFYGMDINPFAVELAKVTLTIAKKVAIDKLNLTEQELPLDTLDNNIVCKDALFTPWVKAEAIIGNPPFLGGKHMRLNLGDEYVEQVFKQFPNVKDVDFCSYWFRLAQDNIDKTGRVGLVATNSISQGKSRKATLDYITDNKGHIHEAISTQPWSGEAKVHVSIVNWSYEQPQQYFLDDKEVSLINSSLQPHIDVSSAKTLQANCNKCFQGVIPVGKDFIVTEKQVKEWITKNNKNEQVLKLFSMGSNLAKNINGKPNRWIIDFNNLNLEDASDYKLPFEHIKNFVKPERDKNRDKKTREYWWKYGAKRPAMRKALAGLSSYFVVPRVSKWAIFVPAPFNWLPGDLNVVLALEDYYVLGILTSNIHRLWVQAQSSTLKGDTRYTNTTCFETFPFPQPSRKGEQPFAPTDNVIQQIRNKTIELHEYRTQQMEKKQWGITQLYNEYFHEPASKLYQLHQELDKLVMQAYGFQAEDDILSELLKLNFELAEKEKQGEKVIGAEAPKR
;
A
#
# COMPACT_ATOMS: atom_id res chain seq x y z
N MET A 1 -16.16 35.08 -36.41
CA MET A 1 -16.05 35.26 -34.94
C MET A 1 -15.72 33.89 -34.35
N GLY A 2 -14.68 33.80 -33.51
CA GLY A 2 -14.39 32.55 -32.84
C GLY A 2 -15.51 32.17 -31.89
N LEU A 3 -15.82 30.86 -31.76
CA LEU A 3 -16.87 30.36 -30.83
C LEU A 3 -16.46 30.53 -29.35
N VAL A 4 -15.14 30.61 -29.07
CA VAL A 4 -14.57 30.67 -27.72
C VAL A 4 -13.95 32.05 -27.51
N THR A 5 -14.33 32.72 -26.41
CA THR A 5 -13.84 34.03 -25.99
C THR A 5 -13.29 33.99 -24.57
N PRO A 6 -12.40 34.92 -24.15
CA PRO A 6 -11.90 35.01 -22.79
C PRO A 6 -12.99 35.11 -21.72
N LEU A 7 -14.15 35.69 -22.05
CA LEU A 7 -15.29 35.81 -21.13
C LEU A 7 -15.94 34.48 -20.71
N GLN A 8 -15.59 33.40 -21.36
CA GLN A 8 -16.06 32.06 -21.00
C GLN A 8 -15.16 31.36 -19.99
N PHE A 9 -14.01 31.98 -19.66
CA PHE A 9 -13.07 31.42 -18.67
C PHE A 9 -13.25 32.08 -17.32
N TYR A 10 -13.32 31.24 -16.28
CA TYR A 10 -13.41 31.68 -14.89
C TYR A 10 -12.21 31.14 -14.12
N GLY A 11 -11.67 31.91 -13.20
CA GLY A 11 -10.52 31.51 -12.40
C GLY A 11 -10.47 32.22 -11.06
N MET A 12 -9.91 31.52 -10.06
CA MET A 12 -9.70 32.04 -8.72
C MET A 12 -8.28 31.69 -8.24
N ASP A 13 -7.59 32.69 -7.71
CA ASP A 13 -6.30 32.54 -7.03
C ASP A 13 -6.22 33.52 -5.86
N ILE A 14 -5.53 33.14 -4.79
CA ILE A 14 -5.28 34.06 -3.64
C ILE A 14 -4.15 35.05 -3.92
N ASN A 15 -3.35 34.80 -4.95
CA ASN A 15 -2.23 35.64 -5.34
C ASN A 15 -2.71 36.68 -6.37
N PRO A 16 -2.75 37.98 -6.03
CA PRO A 16 -3.21 39.04 -6.94
C PRO A 16 -2.35 39.11 -8.21
N PHE A 17 -1.05 38.84 -8.13
CA PHE A 17 -0.18 38.85 -9.30
C PHE A 17 -0.54 37.72 -10.27
N ALA A 18 -0.85 36.52 -9.77
CA ALA A 18 -1.28 35.39 -10.58
C ALA A 18 -2.61 35.70 -11.30
N VAL A 19 -3.53 36.38 -10.62
CA VAL A 19 -4.82 36.81 -11.20
C VAL A 19 -4.58 37.76 -12.39
N GLU A 20 -3.75 38.81 -12.23
CA GLU A 20 -3.45 39.73 -13.31
C GLU A 20 -2.69 39.07 -14.46
N LEU A 21 -1.75 38.17 -14.16
CA LEU A 21 -1.04 37.38 -15.17
C LEU A 21 -2.00 36.51 -15.97
N ALA A 22 -2.99 35.87 -15.33
CA ALA A 22 -3.99 35.05 -15.99
C ALA A 22 -4.85 35.85 -16.96
N LYS A 23 -5.30 37.08 -16.57
CA LYS A 23 -6.04 37.98 -17.46
C LYS A 23 -5.23 38.35 -18.70
N VAL A 24 -3.95 38.73 -18.52
CA VAL A 24 -3.03 39.04 -19.61
C VAL A 24 -2.83 37.81 -20.51
N THR A 25 -2.64 36.65 -19.93
CA THR A 25 -2.44 35.40 -20.68
C THR A 25 -3.65 35.04 -21.54
N LEU A 26 -4.89 35.18 -21.04
CA LEU A 26 -6.11 34.99 -21.80
C LEU A 26 -6.26 35.97 -22.95
N THR A 27 -5.88 37.24 -22.72
CA THR A 27 -5.89 38.28 -23.77
C THR A 27 -4.90 37.93 -24.88
N ILE A 28 -3.68 37.51 -24.52
CA ILE A 28 -2.67 37.08 -25.48
C ILE A 28 -3.15 35.85 -26.26
N ALA A 29 -3.74 34.85 -25.55
CA ALA A 29 -4.28 33.66 -26.19
C ALA A 29 -5.38 33.96 -27.22
N LYS A 30 -6.27 34.93 -26.91
CA LYS A 30 -7.26 35.45 -27.86
C LYS A 30 -6.58 35.99 -29.12
N LYS A 31 -5.57 36.85 -28.96
CA LYS A 31 -4.83 37.43 -30.10
C LYS A 31 -4.16 36.34 -30.95
N VAL A 32 -3.45 35.43 -30.32
CA VAL A 32 -2.81 34.31 -31.01
C VAL A 32 -3.83 33.46 -31.78
N ALA A 33 -5.02 33.22 -31.22
CA ALA A 33 -6.08 32.48 -31.88
C ALA A 33 -6.63 33.24 -33.11
N ILE A 34 -6.85 34.55 -32.99
CA ILE A 34 -7.28 35.41 -34.09
C ILE A 34 -6.28 35.37 -35.25
N ASP A 35 -5.00 35.51 -34.95
CA ASP A 35 -3.93 35.50 -35.94
C ASP A 35 -3.79 34.14 -36.62
N LYS A 36 -3.83 33.04 -35.86
CA LYS A 36 -3.75 31.67 -36.42
C LYS A 36 -4.95 31.29 -37.31
N LEU A 37 -6.12 31.80 -36.95
CA LEU A 37 -7.36 31.47 -37.67
C LEU A 37 -7.66 32.49 -38.81
N ASN A 38 -6.81 33.49 -39.03
CA ASN A 38 -7.00 34.60 -39.95
C ASN A 38 -8.39 35.26 -39.80
N LEU A 39 -8.79 35.50 -38.54
CA LEU A 39 -10.05 36.16 -38.24
C LEU A 39 -9.87 37.66 -38.25
N THR A 40 -10.94 38.39 -38.66
CA THR A 40 -10.95 39.86 -38.56
C THR A 40 -11.07 40.27 -37.12
N GLU A 41 -10.11 41.05 -36.62
CA GLU A 41 -10.12 41.61 -35.27
C GLU A 41 -11.17 42.72 -35.19
N GLN A 42 -12.04 42.67 -34.18
CA GLN A 42 -12.89 43.80 -33.86
C GLN A 42 -12.07 44.84 -33.08
N GLU A 43 -12.24 46.11 -33.42
CA GLU A 43 -11.61 47.21 -32.67
C GLU A 43 -11.99 47.17 -31.18
N LEU A 44 -11.02 47.53 -30.35
CA LEU A 44 -11.11 47.59 -28.88
C LEU A 44 -12.40 48.29 -28.38
N PRO A 45 -13.01 47.83 -27.27
CA PRO A 45 -12.32 47.64 -25.99
C PRO A 45 -11.93 46.18 -25.69
N LEU A 46 -10.82 46.04 -24.93
CA LEU A 46 -10.43 44.74 -24.34
C LEU A 46 -11.55 44.24 -23.42
N ASP A 47 -11.86 42.96 -23.50
CA ASP A 47 -12.82 42.37 -22.60
C ASP A 47 -12.37 42.55 -21.14
N THR A 48 -13.24 43.08 -20.29
CA THR A 48 -12.97 43.20 -18.86
C THR A 48 -13.15 41.86 -18.21
N LEU A 49 -12.05 41.25 -17.74
CA LEU A 49 -12.04 39.94 -17.11
C LEU A 49 -12.13 39.97 -15.56
N ASP A 50 -12.39 41.16 -14.99
CA ASP A 50 -12.36 41.37 -13.52
C ASP A 50 -13.41 40.58 -12.75
N ASN A 51 -14.52 40.24 -13.39
CA ASN A 51 -15.57 39.41 -12.81
C ASN A 51 -15.34 37.90 -13.06
N ASN A 52 -14.45 37.55 -13.98
CA ASN A 52 -14.21 36.20 -14.40
C ASN A 52 -12.97 35.60 -13.70
N ILE A 53 -11.89 36.39 -13.62
CA ILE A 53 -10.62 35.98 -12.99
C ILE A 53 -10.45 36.86 -11.73
N VAL A 54 -10.65 36.24 -10.57
CA VAL A 54 -10.80 36.96 -9.29
C VAL A 54 -9.76 36.57 -8.25
N CYS A 55 -9.31 37.54 -7.48
CA CYS A 55 -8.42 37.31 -6.34
C CYS A 55 -9.25 36.89 -5.12
N LYS A 56 -9.49 35.58 -4.97
CA LYS A 56 -10.31 34.99 -3.89
C LYS A 56 -9.84 33.60 -3.53
N ASP A 57 -10.17 33.19 -2.31
CA ASP A 57 -9.96 31.80 -1.87
C ASP A 57 -11.01 30.88 -2.50
N ALA A 58 -10.56 29.95 -3.31
CA ALA A 58 -11.41 29.01 -4.02
C ALA A 58 -12.21 28.06 -3.08
N LEU A 59 -11.71 27.79 -1.86
CA LEU A 59 -12.41 26.93 -0.91
C LEU A 59 -13.64 27.59 -0.29
N PHE A 60 -13.66 28.92 -0.21
CA PHE A 60 -14.74 29.70 0.44
C PHE A 60 -15.55 30.57 -0.54
N THR A 61 -15.18 30.55 -1.81
CA THR A 61 -15.88 31.28 -2.86
C THR A 61 -16.76 30.34 -3.66
N PRO A 62 -18.04 30.70 -3.93
CA PRO A 62 -18.90 29.88 -4.79
C PRO A 62 -18.32 29.74 -6.20
N TRP A 63 -18.28 28.52 -6.72
CA TRP A 63 -17.87 28.25 -8.09
C TRP A 63 -19.05 28.39 -9.05
N VAL A 64 -18.79 28.87 -10.25
CA VAL A 64 -19.74 28.79 -11.36
C VAL A 64 -19.80 27.37 -11.90
N LYS A 65 -21.00 26.95 -12.36
CA LYS A 65 -21.13 25.72 -13.11
C LYS A 65 -20.37 25.83 -14.42
N ALA A 66 -19.62 24.82 -14.79
CA ALA A 66 -18.76 24.85 -15.95
C ALA A 66 -18.77 23.52 -16.70
N GLU A 67 -18.60 23.58 -18.02
CA GLU A 67 -18.46 22.41 -18.89
C GLU A 67 -17.05 21.81 -18.81
N ALA A 68 -16.06 22.58 -18.38
CA ALA A 68 -14.70 22.10 -18.16
C ALA A 68 -14.08 22.75 -16.92
N ILE A 69 -13.53 21.93 -16.01
CA ILE A 69 -12.78 22.37 -14.85
C ILE A 69 -11.38 21.79 -14.92
N ILE A 70 -10.36 22.63 -14.95
CA ILE A 70 -8.96 22.22 -14.92
C ILE A 70 -8.22 22.92 -13.80
N GLY A 71 -7.23 22.27 -13.19
CA GLY A 71 -6.47 22.93 -12.14
C GLY A 71 -5.31 22.11 -11.59
N ASN A 72 -4.43 22.85 -10.92
CA ASN A 72 -3.34 22.31 -10.14
C ASN A 72 -3.42 22.88 -8.71
N PRO A 73 -4.26 22.30 -7.84
CA PRO A 73 -4.44 22.78 -6.47
C PRO A 73 -3.15 22.70 -5.65
N PRO A 74 -3.00 23.47 -4.57
CA PRO A 74 -1.78 23.50 -3.76
C PRO A 74 -1.53 22.17 -3.06
N PHE A 75 -0.27 21.71 -3.09
CA PHE A 75 0.17 20.46 -2.46
C PHE A 75 0.65 20.74 -1.03
N LEU A 76 -0.10 20.27 -0.05
CA LEU A 76 0.25 20.36 1.36
C LEU A 76 -0.33 19.17 2.10
N GLY A 77 0.53 18.34 2.68
CA GLY A 77 0.08 17.17 3.44
C GLY A 77 -0.76 17.55 4.65
N GLY A 78 -1.84 16.81 4.94
CA GLY A 78 -2.81 17.13 5.99
C GLY A 78 -2.20 17.40 7.37
N LYS A 79 -1.13 16.68 7.72
CA LYS A 79 -0.39 16.87 8.99
C LYS A 79 0.32 18.23 9.09
N HIS A 80 0.56 18.89 7.98
CA HIS A 80 1.28 20.17 7.91
C HIS A 80 0.34 21.36 7.75
N MET A 81 -0.95 21.13 7.53
CA MET A 81 -1.92 22.21 7.29
C MET A 81 -1.95 23.23 8.44
N ARG A 82 -2.08 22.78 9.69
CA ARG A 82 -2.14 23.69 10.85
C ARG A 82 -0.87 24.51 11.00
N LEU A 83 0.30 23.92 10.75
CA LEU A 83 1.57 24.61 10.85
C LEU A 83 1.73 25.70 9.77
N ASN A 84 1.23 25.45 8.55
CA ASN A 84 1.46 26.33 7.40
C ASN A 84 0.30 27.31 7.17
N LEU A 85 -0.93 26.96 7.49
CA LEU A 85 -2.13 27.74 7.22
C LEU A 85 -2.76 28.37 8.48
N GLY A 86 -2.33 27.93 9.68
CA GLY A 86 -2.90 28.34 10.95
C GLY A 86 -4.14 27.54 11.36
N ASP A 87 -4.39 27.51 12.67
CA ASP A 87 -5.49 26.70 13.23
C ASP A 87 -6.86 27.23 12.82
N GLU A 88 -7.05 28.54 12.80
CA GLU A 88 -8.32 29.18 12.46
C GLU A 88 -8.76 28.87 11.04
N TYR A 89 -7.86 28.99 10.07
CA TYR A 89 -8.13 28.66 8.66
C TYR A 89 -8.47 27.17 8.50
N VAL A 90 -7.72 26.27 9.15
CA VAL A 90 -7.96 24.84 9.07
C VAL A 90 -9.31 24.44 9.68
N GLU A 91 -9.72 25.08 10.78
CA GLU A 91 -11.05 24.83 11.36
C GLU A 91 -12.18 25.32 10.43
N GLN A 92 -11.99 26.43 9.72
CA GLN A 92 -12.94 26.91 8.70
C GLN A 92 -13.06 25.89 7.55
N VAL A 93 -11.92 25.35 7.05
CA VAL A 93 -11.90 24.30 6.03
C VAL A 93 -12.64 23.04 6.53
N PHE A 94 -12.38 22.60 7.76
CA PHE A 94 -13.06 21.41 8.32
C PHE A 94 -14.56 21.62 8.56
N LYS A 95 -14.98 22.85 8.79
CA LYS A 95 -16.40 23.21 8.89
C LYS A 95 -17.08 23.20 7.52
N GLN A 96 -16.38 23.68 6.48
CA GLN A 96 -16.87 23.68 5.10
C GLN A 96 -16.99 22.27 4.53
N PHE A 97 -16.05 21.38 4.90
CA PHE A 97 -16.00 20.00 4.41
C PHE A 97 -16.13 19.00 5.58
N PRO A 98 -17.33 18.80 6.12
CA PRO A 98 -17.54 17.87 7.23
C PRO A 98 -17.14 16.45 6.81
N ASN A 99 -16.52 15.71 7.72
CA ASN A 99 -16.00 14.35 7.51
C ASN A 99 -14.76 14.24 6.60
N VAL A 100 -14.16 15.35 6.16
CA VAL A 100 -12.91 15.40 5.39
C VAL A 100 -11.82 16.05 6.24
N LYS A 101 -11.12 15.26 7.05
CA LYS A 101 -10.04 15.74 7.94
C LYS A 101 -8.76 14.95 7.72
N ASP A 102 -7.62 15.61 7.94
CA ASP A 102 -6.27 15.00 7.84
C ASP A 102 -5.98 14.38 6.46
N VAL A 103 -6.44 15.01 5.40
CA VAL A 103 -6.16 14.66 4.00
C VAL A 103 -5.23 15.70 3.38
N ASP A 104 -4.64 15.39 2.24
CA ASP A 104 -3.85 16.37 1.48
C ASP A 104 -4.72 17.55 1.06
N PHE A 105 -4.16 18.77 1.13
CA PHE A 105 -4.91 19.99 0.93
C PHE A 105 -5.58 20.09 -0.45
N CYS A 106 -4.93 19.59 -1.50
CA CYS A 106 -5.53 19.52 -2.84
C CYS A 106 -6.85 18.73 -2.90
N SER A 107 -7.11 17.85 -1.93
CA SER A 107 -8.31 17.01 -1.89
C SER A 107 -9.62 17.80 -1.86
N TYR A 108 -9.62 18.98 -1.29
CA TYR A 108 -10.82 19.82 -1.18
C TYR A 108 -11.27 20.36 -2.54
N TRP A 109 -10.34 20.63 -3.47
CA TRP A 109 -10.66 21.05 -4.84
C TRP A 109 -11.33 19.95 -5.65
N PHE A 110 -10.97 18.69 -5.44
CA PHE A 110 -11.63 17.55 -6.09
C PHE A 110 -13.12 17.47 -5.71
N ARG A 111 -13.43 17.75 -4.43
CA ARG A 111 -14.83 17.81 -3.95
C ARG A 111 -15.58 18.95 -4.63
N LEU A 112 -15.04 20.15 -4.61
CA LEU A 112 -15.65 21.31 -5.24
C LEU A 112 -15.83 21.11 -6.75
N ALA A 113 -14.85 20.53 -7.43
CA ALA A 113 -14.97 20.25 -8.86
C ALA A 113 -16.09 19.26 -9.16
N GLN A 114 -16.20 18.17 -8.40
CA GLN A 114 -17.31 17.20 -8.54
C GLN A 114 -18.69 17.86 -8.33
N ASP A 115 -18.80 18.77 -7.36
CA ASP A 115 -20.05 19.43 -7.03
C ASP A 115 -20.44 20.54 -8.02
N ASN A 116 -19.48 21.07 -8.79
CA ASN A 116 -19.66 22.22 -9.67
C ASN A 116 -19.53 21.93 -11.18
N ILE A 117 -19.12 20.73 -11.56
CA ILE A 117 -19.09 20.34 -12.97
C ILE A 117 -20.52 20.14 -13.51
N ASP A 118 -20.75 20.53 -14.76
CA ASP A 118 -21.98 20.24 -15.46
C ASP A 118 -22.11 18.72 -15.79
N LYS A 119 -23.34 18.27 -16.00
CA LYS A 119 -23.63 16.84 -16.28
C LYS A 119 -22.90 16.31 -17.52
N THR A 120 -22.68 17.14 -18.51
CA THR A 120 -21.95 16.81 -19.75
C THR A 120 -20.51 17.29 -19.70
N GLY A 121 -20.09 17.90 -18.59
CA GLY A 121 -18.78 18.49 -18.41
C GLY A 121 -17.68 17.49 -18.05
N ARG A 122 -16.45 17.97 -18.10
CA ARG A 122 -15.24 17.18 -17.79
C ARG A 122 -14.34 17.94 -16.81
N VAL A 123 -13.76 17.18 -15.90
CA VAL A 123 -12.78 17.71 -14.94
C VAL A 123 -11.42 17.06 -15.16
N GLY A 124 -10.34 17.85 -15.03
CA GLY A 124 -8.96 17.38 -15.01
C GLY A 124 -8.16 18.09 -13.93
N LEU A 125 -7.80 17.39 -12.86
CA LEU A 125 -7.04 17.95 -11.75
C LEU A 125 -5.76 17.17 -11.47
N VAL A 126 -4.74 17.93 -11.02
CA VAL A 126 -3.48 17.38 -10.53
C VAL A 126 -3.53 17.25 -9.01
N ALA A 127 -3.00 16.16 -8.46
CA ALA A 127 -2.86 15.98 -7.02
C ALA A 127 -1.54 15.27 -6.70
N THR A 128 -1.18 15.21 -5.43
CA THR A 128 -0.15 14.26 -4.98
C THR A 128 -0.63 12.84 -5.21
N ASN A 129 0.28 11.89 -5.45
CA ASN A 129 -0.09 10.48 -5.69
C ASN A 129 -0.78 9.80 -4.48
N SER A 130 -0.80 10.45 -3.31
CA SER A 130 -1.59 10.01 -2.15
C SER A 130 -3.10 10.09 -2.37
N ILE A 131 -3.57 10.80 -3.44
CA ILE A 131 -4.99 10.93 -3.79
C ILE A 131 -5.68 9.58 -4.00
N SER A 132 -4.96 8.58 -4.49
CA SER A 132 -5.45 7.23 -4.73
C SER A 132 -5.40 6.31 -3.49
N GLN A 133 -5.04 6.84 -2.30
CA GLN A 133 -4.75 6.02 -1.13
C GLN A 133 -5.44 6.53 0.15
N GLY A 134 -5.84 5.58 1.00
CA GLY A 134 -6.26 5.83 2.38
C GLY A 134 -7.35 6.88 2.54
N LYS A 135 -7.14 7.85 3.44
CA LYS A 135 -8.12 8.91 3.75
C LYS A 135 -8.32 9.88 2.57
N SER A 136 -7.24 10.21 1.85
CA SER A 136 -7.31 11.12 0.69
C SER A 136 -8.19 10.51 -0.40
N ARG A 137 -8.02 9.21 -0.74
CA ARG A 137 -8.88 8.52 -1.70
C ARG A 137 -10.36 8.56 -1.28
N LYS A 138 -10.66 8.21 -0.03
CA LYS A 138 -12.04 8.23 0.50
C LYS A 138 -12.68 9.62 0.41
N ALA A 139 -11.89 10.65 0.65
CA ALA A 139 -12.38 12.02 0.60
C ALA A 139 -12.57 12.56 -0.83
N THR A 140 -11.96 11.93 -1.84
CA THR A 140 -11.87 12.44 -3.22
C THR A 140 -12.36 11.43 -4.24
N LEU A 141 -11.53 10.47 -4.63
CA LEU A 141 -11.83 9.57 -5.74
C LEU A 141 -13.01 8.62 -5.42
N ASP A 142 -13.12 8.12 -4.18
CA ASP A 142 -14.32 7.37 -3.75
C ASP A 142 -15.55 8.30 -3.80
N TYR A 143 -15.43 9.56 -3.32
CA TYR A 143 -16.53 10.51 -3.39
C TYR A 143 -16.99 10.78 -4.84
N ILE A 144 -16.05 10.94 -5.78
CA ILE A 144 -16.37 11.12 -7.20
C ILE A 144 -17.14 9.92 -7.73
N THR A 145 -16.64 8.70 -7.50
CA THR A 145 -17.27 7.47 -8.00
C THR A 145 -18.61 7.18 -7.33
N ASP A 146 -18.73 7.42 -6.02
CA ASP A 146 -19.98 7.27 -5.26
C ASP A 146 -21.06 8.27 -5.71
N ASN A 147 -20.66 9.45 -6.22
CA ASN A 147 -21.53 10.46 -6.77
C ASN A 147 -21.63 10.43 -8.30
N LYS A 148 -21.51 9.24 -8.90
CA LYS A 148 -21.69 8.98 -10.33
C LYS A 148 -20.66 9.63 -11.26
N GLY A 149 -19.50 10.01 -10.75
CA GLY A 149 -18.39 10.42 -11.58
C GLY A 149 -17.65 9.20 -12.12
N HIS A 150 -17.30 9.23 -13.40
CA HIS A 150 -16.52 8.18 -14.06
C HIS A 150 -15.12 8.69 -14.34
N ILE A 151 -14.10 8.11 -13.69
CA ILE A 151 -12.69 8.38 -13.99
C ILE A 151 -12.41 7.70 -15.34
N HIS A 152 -12.13 8.48 -16.38
CA HIS A 152 -11.96 7.95 -17.71
C HIS A 152 -10.52 8.01 -18.22
N GLU A 153 -9.69 8.88 -17.65
CA GLU A 153 -8.28 8.98 -17.99
C GLU A 153 -7.49 9.40 -16.76
N ALA A 154 -6.39 8.71 -16.49
CA ALA A 154 -5.53 9.07 -15.37
C ALA A 154 -4.07 8.69 -15.60
N ILE A 155 -3.18 9.51 -15.04
CA ILE A 155 -1.79 9.11 -14.73
C ILE A 155 -1.76 8.77 -13.26
N SER A 156 -1.52 7.50 -12.96
CA SER A 156 -1.60 6.98 -11.58
C SER A 156 -0.49 7.55 -10.69
N THR A 157 0.73 7.68 -11.24
CA THR A 157 1.86 8.32 -10.56
C THR A 157 2.95 8.70 -11.54
N GLN A 158 3.45 9.93 -11.43
CA GLN A 158 4.64 10.37 -12.15
C GLN A 158 5.45 11.38 -11.33
N PRO A 159 6.77 11.51 -11.56
CA PRO A 159 7.55 12.59 -10.96
C PRO A 159 7.02 13.95 -11.42
N TRP A 160 6.89 14.90 -10.50
CA TRP A 160 6.55 16.28 -10.85
C TRP A 160 7.74 16.95 -11.56
N SER A 161 7.49 17.62 -12.67
CA SER A 161 8.53 18.29 -13.47
C SER A 161 8.99 19.65 -12.87
N GLY A 162 8.29 20.16 -11.83
CA GLY A 162 8.63 21.41 -11.16
C GLY A 162 9.65 21.24 -10.03
N GLU A 163 9.91 22.30 -9.27
CA GLU A 163 10.90 22.32 -8.18
C GLU A 163 10.57 21.38 -7.02
N ALA A 164 9.29 21.09 -6.79
CA ALA A 164 8.87 20.17 -5.73
C ALA A 164 9.20 18.72 -6.09
N LYS A 165 10.03 18.06 -5.26
CA LYS A 165 10.37 16.63 -5.41
C LYS A 165 9.23 15.73 -4.93
N VAL A 166 8.09 15.78 -5.60
CA VAL A 166 6.89 14.99 -5.29
C VAL A 166 6.48 14.14 -6.47
N HIS A 167 5.73 13.07 -6.20
CA HIS A 167 5.03 12.31 -7.23
C HIS A 167 3.58 12.80 -7.27
N VAL A 168 3.06 12.96 -8.47
CA VAL A 168 1.71 13.44 -8.72
C VAL A 168 0.88 12.40 -9.47
N SER A 169 -0.43 12.50 -9.31
CA SER A 169 -1.44 11.87 -10.14
C SER A 169 -2.18 12.95 -10.91
N ILE A 170 -2.56 12.65 -12.14
CA ILE A 170 -3.46 13.47 -12.95
C ILE A 170 -4.74 12.67 -13.13
N VAL A 171 -5.89 13.26 -12.83
CA VAL A 171 -7.15 12.53 -12.86
C VAL A 171 -8.18 13.31 -13.66
N ASN A 172 -8.71 12.67 -14.71
CA ASN A 172 -9.78 13.19 -15.53
C ASN A 172 -11.05 12.36 -15.32
N TRP A 173 -12.18 13.06 -15.11
CA TRP A 173 -13.47 12.41 -14.90
C TRP A 173 -14.64 13.21 -15.46
N SER A 174 -15.79 12.56 -15.62
CA SER A 174 -17.06 13.13 -16.09
C SER A 174 -18.23 12.40 -15.45
N TYR A 175 -19.45 12.97 -15.57
CA TYR A 175 -20.68 12.25 -15.22
C TYR A 175 -21.12 11.27 -16.33
N GLU A 176 -20.77 11.55 -17.58
CA GLU A 176 -21.06 10.65 -18.68
C GLU A 176 -20.15 9.43 -18.62
N GLN A 177 -20.73 8.25 -18.86
CA GLN A 177 -19.97 7.02 -18.95
C GLN A 177 -19.08 7.07 -20.18
N PRO A 178 -17.76 6.94 -20.04
CA PRO A 178 -16.83 7.01 -21.16
C PRO A 178 -16.92 5.75 -22.03
N GLN A 179 -16.60 5.91 -23.30
CA GLN A 179 -16.49 4.79 -24.25
C GLN A 179 -15.15 4.06 -24.11
N GLN A 180 -14.12 4.76 -23.69
CA GLN A 180 -12.75 4.27 -23.52
C GLN A 180 -12.15 4.80 -22.24
N TYR A 181 -11.26 4.02 -21.65
CA TYR A 181 -10.51 4.37 -20.43
C TYR A 181 -9.02 4.31 -20.71
N PHE A 182 -8.27 5.30 -20.23
CA PHE A 182 -6.82 5.36 -20.36
C PHE A 182 -6.15 5.52 -19.01
N LEU A 183 -5.29 4.57 -18.65
CA LEU A 183 -4.50 4.61 -17.43
C LEU A 183 -3.01 4.50 -17.79
N ASP A 184 -2.20 5.50 -17.38
CA ASP A 184 -0.77 5.55 -17.67
C ASP A 184 -0.49 5.36 -19.17
N ASP A 185 -1.24 6.12 -20.00
CA ASP A 185 -1.20 6.09 -21.48
C ASP A 185 -1.57 4.73 -22.13
N LYS A 186 -2.22 3.83 -21.39
CA LYS A 186 -2.67 2.54 -21.89
C LYS A 186 -4.18 2.43 -21.81
N GLU A 187 -4.78 1.90 -22.88
CA GLU A 187 -6.20 1.58 -22.87
C GLU A 187 -6.47 0.43 -21.89
N VAL A 188 -7.51 0.60 -21.06
CA VAL A 188 -7.93 -0.36 -20.03
C VAL A 188 -9.45 -0.50 -20.05
N SER A 189 -9.99 -1.53 -19.41
CA SER A 189 -11.44 -1.78 -19.35
C SER A 189 -12.18 -0.89 -18.36
N LEU A 190 -11.49 -0.42 -17.30
CA LEU A 190 -12.03 0.48 -16.28
C LEU A 190 -10.89 1.13 -15.50
N ILE A 191 -11.19 2.21 -14.78
CA ILE A 191 -10.29 2.82 -13.80
C ILE A 191 -11.06 2.95 -12.48
N ASN A 192 -10.58 2.29 -11.42
CA ASN A 192 -11.17 2.40 -10.10
C ASN A 192 -10.67 3.62 -9.32
N SER A 193 -11.24 3.89 -8.16
CA SER A 193 -10.84 5.00 -7.28
C SER A 193 -9.43 4.88 -6.67
N SER A 194 -8.77 3.72 -6.80
CA SER A 194 -7.36 3.54 -6.47
C SER A 194 -6.44 3.83 -7.66
N LEU A 195 -6.98 4.30 -8.79
CA LEU A 195 -6.29 4.48 -10.07
C LEU A 195 -5.63 3.17 -10.54
N GLN A 196 -6.41 2.10 -10.55
CA GLN A 196 -5.99 0.78 -11.02
C GLN A 196 -6.97 0.28 -12.10
N PRO A 197 -6.50 -0.56 -13.04
CA PRO A 197 -7.30 -1.02 -14.19
C PRO A 197 -8.16 -2.25 -13.88
N HIS A 198 -8.63 -2.40 -12.65
CA HIS A 198 -9.41 -3.55 -12.20
C HIS A 198 -10.43 -3.15 -11.13
N ILE A 199 -11.30 -4.09 -10.76
CA ILE A 199 -12.31 -3.87 -9.72
C ILE A 199 -11.68 -3.42 -8.39
N ASP A 200 -12.37 -2.55 -7.65
CA ASP A 200 -11.95 -2.12 -6.33
C ASP A 200 -12.27 -3.19 -5.28
N VAL A 201 -11.24 -3.83 -4.78
CA VAL A 201 -11.32 -4.85 -3.73
C VAL A 201 -11.20 -4.28 -2.31
N SER A 202 -11.13 -2.96 -2.14
CA SER A 202 -10.97 -2.32 -0.81
C SER A 202 -12.17 -2.54 0.12
N SER A 203 -13.32 -2.92 -0.43
CA SER A 203 -14.54 -3.28 0.31
C SER A 203 -14.51 -4.68 0.92
N ALA A 204 -13.48 -5.48 0.61
CA ALA A 204 -13.32 -6.83 1.13
C ALA A 204 -13.36 -6.89 2.66
N LYS A 205 -14.01 -7.91 3.19
CA LYS A 205 -14.23 -8.10 4.63
C LYS A 205 -13.08 -8.90 5.25
N THR A 206 -12.74 -8.58 6.49
CA THR A 206 -11.85 -9.39 7.31
C THR A 206 -12.50 -10.74 7.58
N LEU A 207 -11.80 -11.83 7.27
CA LEU A 207 -12.25 -13.19 7.54
C LEU A 207 -11.67 -13.69 8.87
N GLN A 208 -12.54 -14.10 9.77
CA GLN A 208 -12.14 -14.58 11.10
C GLN A 208 -11.24 -15.82 11.02
N ALA A 209 -11.46 -16.67 10.00
CA ALA A 209 -10.63 -17.83 9.72
C ALA A 209 -9.14 -17.51 9.47
N ASN A 210 -8.82 -16.28 9.07
CA ASN A 210 -7.46 -15.80 8.85
C ASN A 210 -6.86 -15.06 10.05
N CYS A 211 -7.67 -14.66 11.02
CA CYS A 211 -7.21 -13.90 12.17
C CYS A 211 -6.20 -14.68 13.02
N ASN A 212 -5.31 -13.95 13.69
CA ASN A 212 -4.27 -14.52 14.57
C ASN A 212 -3.27 -15.47 13.89
N LYS A 213 -3.09 -15.38 12.57
CA LYS A 213 -2.10 -16.14 11.80
C LYS A 213 -1.02 -15.24 11.20
N CYS A 214 -1.31 -13.94 11.03
CA CYS A 214 -0.42 -12.96 10.41
C CYS A 214 -0.12 -11.81 11.36
N PHE A 215 1.17 -11.48 11.54
CA PHE A 215 1.63 -10.52 12.54
C PHE A 215 2.72 -9.61 11.98
N GLN A 216 2.92 -8.47 12.61
CA GLN A 216 4.12 -7.66 12.44
C GLN A 216 5.19 -8.10 13.45
N GLY A 217 6.46 -8.09 13.06
CA GLY A 217 7.58 -8.39 13.95
C GLY A 217 7.77 -7.38 15.08
N VAL A 218 8.72 -7.66 15.98
CA VAL A 218 8.98 -6.87 17.19
C VAL A 218 9.53 -5.49 16.88
N ILE A 219 9.24 -4.50 17.75
CA ILE A 219 9.78 -3.14 17.66
C ILE A 219 10.65 -2.88 18.89
N PRO A 220 11.96 -2.91 18.76
CA PRO A 220 12.86 -2.68 19.91
C PRO A 220 12.77 -1.25 20.48
N VAL A 221 12.64 -0.23 19.62
CA VAL A 221 12.74 1.20 19.99
C VAL A 221 14.08 1.49 20.67
N GLY A 222 15.14 1.39 19.90
CA GLY A 222 16.53 1.62 20.34
C GLY A 222 17.47 0.77 19.49
N LYS A 223 18.45 1.42 18.85
CA LYS A 223 19.43 0.74 17.98
C LYS A 223 20.39 -0.18 18.77
N ASP A 224 20.65 0.17 20.01
CA ASP A 224 21.65 -0.48 20.85
C ASP A 224 21.15 -1.78 21.53
N PHE A 225 19.90 -2.21 21.25
CA PHE A 225 19.50 -3.60 21.46
C PHE A 225 20.20 -4.56 20.49
N ILE A 226 20.65 -4.04 19.34
CA ILE A 226 21.35 -4.82 18.29
C ILE A 226 22.83 -4.92 18.69
N VAL A 227 23.35 -6.13 18.66
CA VAL A 227 24.73 -6.46 19.01
C VAL A 227 25.43 -7.21 17.88
N THR A 228 26.74 -7.17 17.89
CA THR A 228 27.58 -7.86 16.91
C THR A 228 27.75 -9.34 17.24
N GLU A 229 28.00 -10.17 16.23
CA GLU A 229 28.32 -11.58 16.44
C GLU A 229 29.55 -11.79 17.33
N LYS A 230 30.52 -10.89 17.29
CA LYS A 230 31.72 -10.93 18.16
C LYS A 230 31.32 -10.77 19.64
N GLN A 231 30.46 -9.79 19.95
CA GLN A 231 29.95 -9.61 21.33
C GLN A 231 29.16 -10.82 21.80
N VAL A 232 28.33 -11.37 20.94
CA VAL A 232 27.53 -12.58 21.25
C VAL A 232 28.43 -13.76 21.60
N LYS A 233 29.42 -14.07 20.77
CA LYS A 233 30.39 -15.14 21.01
C LYS A 233 31.15 -14.94 22.31
N GLU A 234 31.63 -13.74 22.57
CA GLU A 234 32.31 -13.39 23.81
C GLU A 234 31.40 -13.59 25.03
N TRP A 235 30.15 -13.12 24.96
CA TRP A 235 29.24 -13.19 26.11
C TRP A 235 28.75 -14.62 26.37
N ILE A 236 28.54 -15.44 25.36
CA ILE A 236 28.20 -16.86 25.52
C ILE A 236 29.40 -17.63 26.08
N THR A 237 30.61 -17.36 25.64
CA THR A 237 31.83 -17.99 26.17
C THR A 237 32.02 -17.69 27.66
N LYS A 238 31.72 -16.44 28.09
CA LYS A 238 31.81 -16.05 29.49
C LYS A 238 30.69 -16.66 30.39
N ASN A 239 29.50 -16.80 29.82
CA ASN A 239 28.36 -17.45 30.49
C ASN A 239 27.36 -17.89 29.41
N ASN A 240 27.22 -19.21 29.24
CA ASN A 240 26.32 -19.80 28.22
C ASN A 240 24.83 -19.47 28.47
N LYS A 241 24.44 -19.13 29.72
CA LYS A 241 23.07 -18.64 30.05
C LYS A 241 22.68 -17.46 29.15
N ASN A 242 23.63 -16.63 28.73
CA ASN A 242 23.37 -15.44 27.89
C ASN A 242 22.73 -15.80 26.55
N GLU A 243 22.94 -17.01 26.01
CA GLU A 243 22.32 -17.47 24.76
C GLU A 243 20.79 -17.40 24.78
N GLN A 244 20.18 -17.56 25.97
CA GLN A 244 18.73 -17.52 26.14
C GLN A 244 18.11 -16.19 25.73
N VAL A 245 18.84 -15.09 25.92
CA VAL A 245 18.41 -13.71 25.63
C VAL A 245 19.05 -13.10 24.40
N LEU A 246 19.88 -13.88 23.66
CA LEU A 246 20.52 -13.45 22.41
C LEU A 246 19.85 -14.15 21.24
N LYS A 247 19.29 -13.37 20.30
CA LYS A 247 18.55 -13.90 19.17
C LYS A 247 19.10 -13.39 17.84
N LEU A 248 19.10 -14.24 16.80
CA LEU A 248 19.33 -13.79 15.45
C LEU A 248 18.17 -12.87 15.00
N PHE A 249 18.48 -11.65 14.60
CA PHE A 249 17.50 -10.62 14.30
C PHE A 249 17.26 -10.51 12.79
N SER A 250 16.10 -10.96 12.35
CA SER A 250 15.68 -10.90 10.95
C SER A 250 15.05 -9.55 10.64
N MET A 251 15.61 -8.86 9.66
CA MET A 251 15.09 -7.59 9.12
C MET A 251 14.65 -7.75 7.68
N GLY A 252 13.73 -6.92 7.20
CA GLY A 252 13.26 -6.97 5.82
C GLY A 252 14.38 -6.86 4.78
N SER A 253 15.43 -6.09 5.07
CA SER A 253 16.62 -5.99 4.22
C SER A 253 17.41 -7.29 4.14
N ASN A 254 17.46 -8.09 5.22
CA ASN A 254 18.13 -9.40 5.17
C ASN A 254 17.39 -10.36 4.25
N LEU A 255 16.05 -10.42 4.38
CA LEU A 255 15.21 -11.27 3.53
C LEU A 255 15.36 -10.91 2.05
N ALA A 256 15.47 -9.63 1.74
CA ALA A 256 15.56 -9.13 0.36
C ALA A 256 16.94 -9.31 -0.27
N LYS A 257 18.03 -9.12 0.50
CA LYS A 257 19.38 -8.94 -0.02
C LYS A 257 20.36 -10.05 0.34
N ASN A 258 20.15 -10.75 1.46
CA ASN A 258 21.07 -11.78 1.89
C ASN A 258 20.73 -13.12 1.23
N ILE A 259 21.74 -13.96 1.05
CA ILE A 259 21.58 -15.33 0.58
C ILE A 259 20.68 -16.06 1.57
N ASN A 260 19.63 -16.71 1.06
CA ASN A 260 18.63 -17.43 1.84
C ASN A 260 17.97 -16.58 2.96
N GLY A 261 17.98 -15.24 2.82
CA GLY A 261 17.38 -14.32 3.81
C GLY A 261 18.08 -14.29 5.17
N LYS A 262 19.28 -14.92 5.30
CA LYS A 262 19.96 -15.16 6.57
C LYS A 262 20.24 -13.85 7.32
N PRO A 263 19.81 -13.71 8.60
CA PRO A 263 20.17 -12.58 9.42
C PRO A 263 21.69 -12.49 9.65
N ASN A 264 22.19 -11.26 9.69
CA ASN A 264 23.61 -10.97 9.98
C ASN A 264 23.78 -10.13 11.25
N ARG A 265 22.74 -10.01 12.04
CA ARG A 265 22.74 -9.25 13.30
C ARG A 265 22.11 -10.06 14.40
N TRP A 266 22.52 -9.75 15.61
CA TRP A 266 21.97 -10.30 16.83
C TRP A 266 21.26 -9.21 17.62
N ILE A 267 20.33 -9.61 18.48
CA ILE A 267 19.59 -8.67 19.33
C ILE A 267 19.42 -9.26 20.72
N ILE A 268 19.48 -8.38 21.72
CA ILE A 268 19.19 -8.75 23.11
C ILE A 268 17.67 -8.71 23.30
N ASP A 269 17.08 -9.81 23.74
CA ASP A 269 15.64 -9.98 23.92
C ASP A 269 15.29 -10.50 25.32
N PHE A 270 14.99 -9.61 26.23
CA PHE A 270 14.50 -9.97 27.56
C PHE A 270 13.01 -10.32 27.60
N ASN A 271 12.28 -10.10 26.51
CA ASN A 271 10.87 -10.44 26.34
C ASN A 271 9.98 -10.00 27.52
N ASN A 272 9.49 -10.97 28.32
CA ASN A 272 8.62 -10.72 29.47
C ASN A 272 9.36 -10.69 30.82
N LEU A 273 10.67 -10.93 30.86
CA LEU A 273 11.43 -10.94 32.11
C LEU A 273 11.20 -9.63 32.87
N ASN A 274 11.04 -9.72 34.18
CA ASN A 274 11.08 -8.55 35.09
C ASN A 274 12.50 -7.99 35.14
N LEU A 275 12.72 -6.91 35.88
CA LEU A 275 14.02 -6.25 35.97
C LEU A 275 15.06 -7.14 36.65
N GLU A 276 14.66 -7.82 37.69
CA GLU A 276 15.51 -8.71 38.52
C GLU A 276 15.98 -9.89 37.66
N ASP A 277 15.05 -10.65 37.03
CA ASP A 277 15.39 -11.77 36.18
C ASP A 277 16.25 -11.34 34.96
N ALA A 278 15.99 -10.16 34.39
CA ALA A 278 16.81 -9.63 33.30
C ALA A 278 18.24 -9.30 33.75
N SER A 279 18.43 -8.84 35.00
CA SER A 279 19.75 -8.49 35.58
C SER A 279 20.66 -9.70 35.79
N ASP A 280 20.09 -10.91 35.83
CA ASP A 280 20.85 -12.17 35.89
C ASP A 280 21.74 -12.40 34.69
N TYR A 281 21.35 -11.85 33.53
CA TYR A 281 22.13 -11.87 32.28
C TYR A 281 23.14 -10.71 32.25
N LYS A 282 24.11 -10.73 33.16
CA LYS A 282 24.98 -9.58 33.48
C LYS A 282 25.47 -8.81 32.26
N LEU A 283 26.08 -9.45 31.27
CA LEU A 283 26.67 -8.76 30.12
C LEU A 283 25.64 -8.14 29.16
N PRO A 284 24.59 -8.86 28.72
CA PRO A 284 23.50 -8.25 27.96
C PRO A 284 22.78 -7.14 28.73
N PHE A 285 22.54 -7.31 30.02
CA PHE A 285 21.87 -6.33 30.85
C PHE A 285 22.67 -5.04 31.05
N GLU A 286 23.96 -5.13 31.39
CA GLU A 286 24.84 -3.96 31.48
C GLU A 286 24.99 -3.23 30.18
N HIS A 287 25.00 -3.95 29.05
CA HIS A 287 25.02 -3.32 27.73
C HIS A 287 23.74 -2.45 27.52
N ILE A 288 22.56 -2.99 27.76
CA ILE A 288 21.31 -2.22 27.61
C ILE A 288 21.23 -1.08 28.63
N LYS A 289 21.67 -1.29 29.85
CA LYS A 289 21.72 -0.26 30.91
C LYS A 289 22.59 0.93 30.50
N ASN A 290 23.73 0.66 29.88
CA ASN A 290 24.70 1.69 29.51
C ASN A 290 24.35 2.40 28.18
N PHE A 291 23.74 1.73 27.22
CA PHE A 291 23.53 2.26 25.86
C PHE A 291 22.07 2.55 25.52
N VAL A 292 21.12 1.75 26.02
CA VAL A 292 19.69 1.95 25.73
C VAL A 292 19.01 2.83 26.77
N LYS A 293 19.27 2.60 28.06
CA LYS A 293 18.60 3.32 29.15
C LYS A 293 18.75 4.85 29.06
N PRO A 294 19.95 5.44 28.81
CA PRO A 294 20.11 6.88 28.75
C PRO A 294 19.29 7.58 27.65
N GLU A 295 19.07 6.89 26.52
CA GLU A 295 18.21 7.39 25.44
C GLU A 295 16.71 7.29 25.84
N ARG A 296 16.34 6.20 26.50
CA ARG A 296 14.97 5.97 26.94
C ARG A 296 14.55 6.87 28.09
N ASP A 297 15.43 7.22 28.98
CA ASP A 297 15.14 8.16 30.09
C ASP A 297 14.68 9.54 29.55
N LYS A 298 15.09 9.91 28.33
CA LYS A 298 14.66 11.13 27.63
C LYS A 298 13.35 10.98 26.86
N ASN A 299 12.79 9.79 26.77
CA ASN A 299 11.57 9.56 25.98
C ASN A 299 10.35 10.19 26.66
N ARG A 300 9.44 10.75 25.84
CA ARG A 300 8.18 11.34 26.36
C ARG A 300 7.21 10.28 26.91
N ASP A 301 7.24 9.06 26.36
CA ASP A 301 6.38 7.96 26.82
C ASP A 301 6.87 7.38 28.16
N LYS A 302 6.01 7.48 29.19
CA LYS A 302 6.28 6.99 30.54
C LYS A 302 6.60 5.49 30.56
N LYS A 303 5.84 4.69 29.80
CA LYS A 303 6.05 3.24 29.72
C LYS A 303 7.43 2.88 29.18
N THR A 304 7.91 3.58 28.18
CA THR A 304 9.23 3.39 27.58
C THR A 304 10.34 3.69 28.58
N ARG A 305 10.18 4.71 29.45
CA ARG A 305 11.12 5.02 30.52
C ARG A 305 11.14 3.96 31.63
N GLU A 306 9.95 3.58 32.11
CA GLU A 306 9.81 2.62 33.21
C GLU A 306 10.29 1.21 32.85
N TYR A 307 10.02 0.76 31.62
CA TYR A 307 10.38 -0.57 31.13
C TYR A 307 11.53 -0.52 30.11
N TRP A 308 12.57 0.27 30.42
CA TRP A 308 13.69 0.57 29.51
C TRP A 308 14.45 -0.66 29.00
N TRP A 309 14.38 -1.80 29.66
CA TRP A 309 15.02 -3.06 29.24
C TRP A 309 14.16 -3.90 28.30
N LYS A 310 12.88 -3.53 28.08
CA LYS A 310 11.94 -4.25 27.21
C LYS A 310 11.74 -3.54 25.90
N TYR A 311 11.32 -4.27 24.87
CA TYR A 311 10.93 -3.66 23.59
C TYR A 311 9.68 -2.78 23.72
N GLY A 312 9.59 -1.76 22.85
CA GLY A 312 8.38 -0.94 22.73
C GLY A 312 7.17 -1.78 22.27
N ALA A 313 7.40 -2.74 21.35
CA ALA A 313 6.39 -3.72 20.99
C ALA A 313 6.99 -5.14 21.00
N LYS A 314 6.65 -5.93 22.01
CA LYS A 314 7.14 -7.30 22.23
C LYS A 314 6.42 -8.36 21.40
N ARG A 315 5.23 -8.04 20.87
CA ARG A 315 4.39 -8.92 20.06
C ARG A 315 4.03 -10.26 20.74
N PRO A 316 3.39 -10.27 21.91
CA PRO A 316 3.09 -11.50 22.63
C PRO A 316 2.20 -12.47 21.86
N ALA A 317 1.21 -11.98 21.10
CA ALA A 317 0.35 -12.82 20.26
C ALA A 317 1.14 -13.54 19.15
N MET A 318 2.06 -12.83 18.47
CA MET A 318 2.97 -13.44 17.49
C MET A 318 3.81 -14.54 18.12
N ARG A 319 4.45 -14.25 19.28
CA ARG A 319 5.30 -15.23 19.97
C ARG A 319 4.52 -16.46 20.39
N LYS A 320 3.28 -16.28 20.86
CA LYS A 320 2.40 -17.39 21.23
C LYS A 320 2.02 -18.23 20.00
N ALA A 321 1.72 -17.57 18.87
CA ALA A 321 1.37 -18.27 17.64
C ALA A 321 2.55 -19.04 17.01
N LEU A 322 3.79 -18.52 17.18
CA LEU A 322 5.00 -19.20 16.72
C LEU A 322 5.46 -20.33 17.65
N ALA A 323 4.99 -20.36 18.89
CA ALA A 323 5.42 -21.36 19.86
C ALA A 323 4.96 -22.78 19.40
N GLY A 324 5.91 -23.68 19.26
CA GLY A 324 5.66 -25.06 18.81
C GLY A 324 5.84 -25.28 17.30
N LEU A 325 6.07 -24.23 16.51
CA LEU A 325 6.44 -24.35 15.11
C LEU A 325 7.97 -24.57 14.98
N SER A 326 8.38 -25.35 13.99
CA SER A 326 9.79 -25.53 13.62
C SER A 326 10.29 -24.37 12.72
N SER A 327 9.40 -23.83 11.92
CA SER A 327 9.60 -22.70 11.01
C SER A 327 8.33 -21.86 10.91
N TYR A 328 8.43 -20.73 10.22
CA TYR A 328 7.31 -19.87 9.90
C TYR A 328 7.56 -19.17 8.56
N PHE A 329 6.54 -18.60 7.94
CA PHE A 329 6.75 -17.82 6.72
C PHE A 329 6.90 -16.35 7.04
N VAL A 330 7.73 -15.67 6.24
CA VAL A 330 8.02 -14.25 6.43
C VAL A 330 8.14 -13.55 5.10
N VAL A 331 7.66 -12.29 5.05
CA VAL A 331 7.77 -11.41 3.90
C VAL A 331 8.22 -10.02 4.37
N PRO A 332 9.10 -9.31 3.63
CA PRO A 332 9.40 -7.93 3.93
C PRO A 332 8.13 -7.08 3.83
N ARG A 333 7.90 -6.22 4.82
CA ARG A 333 6.73 -5.34 4.87
C ARG A 333 6.64 -4.39 3.68
N VAL A 334 7.77 -3.97 3.14
CA VAL A 334 7.88 -3.16 1.92
C VAL A 334 8.89 -3.84 1.00
N SER A 335 8.46 -4.23 -0.17
CA SER A 335 9.31 -4.87 -1.18
C SER A 335 8.69 -4.82 -2.58
N LYS A 336 9.53 -4.87 -3.60
CA LYS A 336 9.08 -4.89 -4.99
C LYS A 336 8.19 -6.11 -5.31
N TRP A 337 8.54 -7.28 -4.75
CA TRP A 337 7.97 -8.55 -5.18
C TRP A 337 7.04 -9.24 -4.15
N ALA A 338 7.01 -8.76 -2.90
CA ALA A 338 6.24 -9.39 -1.80
C ALA A 338 6.42 -10.92 -1.72
N ILE A 339 7.68 -11.38 -1.75
CA ILE A 339 8.00 -12.82 -1.78
C ILE A 339 8.08 -13.38 -0.38
N PHE A 340 7.31 -14.43 -0.14
CA PHE A 340 7.32 -15.20 1.10
C PHE A 340 8.46 -16.22 1.10
N VAL A 341 9.13 -16.33 2.24
CA VAL A 341 10.20 -17.30 2.46
C VAL A 341 10.02 -18.00 3.80
N PRO A 342 10.36 -19.28 3.91
CA PRO A 342 10.46 -19.96 5.20
C PRO A 342 11.60 -19.36 6.03
N ALA A 343 11.36 -19.20 7.33
CA ALA A 343 12.34 -18.76 8.31
C ALA A 343 12.38 -19.74 9.48
N PRO A 344 13.57 -20.13 9.95
CA PRO A 344 13.69 -20.98 11.14
C PRO A 344 13.12 -20.31 12.39
N PHE A 345 12.54 -21.06 13.30
CA PHE A 345 11.94 -20.58 14.54
C PHE A 345 12.89 -19.69 15.38
N ASN A 346 14.18 -19.96 15.34
CA ASN A 346 15.19 -19.23 16.14
C ASN A 346 15.53 -17.83 15.60
N TRP A 347 14.97 -17.41 14.46
CA TRP A 347 15.08 -16.02 14.00
C TRP A 347 13.99 -15.17 14.64
N LEU A 348 14.38 -14.04 15.27
CA LEU A 348 13.42 -13.07 15.80
C LEU A 348 13.12 -12.02 14.71
N PRO A 349 11.89 -11.96 14.19
CA PRO A 349 11.54 -11.00 13.14
C PRO A 349 11.32 -9.60 13.69
N GLY A 350 11.97 -8.59 13.06
CA GLY A 350 11.77 -7.17 13.34
C GLY A 350 10.53 -6.61 12.63
N ASP A 351 10.17 -5.39 12.94
CA ASP A 351 8.94 -4.69 12.52
C ASP A 351 8.81 -4.41 11.02
N LEU A 352 9.92 -4.49 10.28
CA LEU A 352 9.92 -4.42 8.81
C LEU A 352 9.60 -5.77 8.14
N ASN A 353 9.26 -6.78 8.93
CA ASN A 353 8.77 -8.07 8.47
C ASN A 353 7.31 -8.27 8.85
N VAL A 354 6.58 -8.90 7.94
CA VAL A 354 5.28 -9.52 8.22
C VAL A 354 5.51 -11.02 8.38
N VAL A 355 4.97 -11.57 9.47
CA VAL A 355 5.21 -12.93 9.95
C VAL A 355 3.93 -13.72 9.88
N LEU A 356 3.98 -14.90 9.27
CA LEU A 356 2.87 -15.83 9.20
C LEU A 356 3.22 -17.06 10.05
N ALA A 357 2.43 -17.28 11.10
CA ALA A 357 2.60 -18.44 11.99
C ALA A 357 2.04 -19.72 11.33
N LEU A 358 2.66 -20.15 10.24
CA LEU A 358 2.23 -21.22 9.35
C LEU A 358 3.47 -21.98 8.83
N GLU A 359 3.33 -23.31 8.64
CA GLU A 359 4.40 -24.18 8.14
C GLU A 359 4.01 -24.96 6.86
N ASP A 360 2.71 -24.97 6.49
CA ASP A 360 2.23 -25.77 5.37
C ASP A 360 2.61 -25.14 4.01
N TYR A 361 3.41 -25.83 3.23
CA TYR A 361 3.81 -25.42 1.89
C TYR A 361 2.64 -25.32 0.90
N TYR A 362 1.49 -25.92 1.17
CA TYR A 362 0.26 -25.63 0.43
C TYR A 362 -0.13 -24.16 0.55
N VAL A 363 -0.17 -23.66 1.79
CA VAL A 363 -0.50 -22.24 2.04
C VAL A 363 0.58 -21.33 1.46
N LEU A 364 1.86 -21.68 1.62
CA LEU A 364 2.96 -20.94 1.00
C LEU A 364 2.82 -20.87 -0.53
N GLY A 365 2.36 -21.94 -1.16
CA GLY A 365 2.11 -22.00 -2.60
C GLY A 365 1.02 -21.02 -3.04
N ILE A 366 -0.09 -20.99 -2.33
CA ILE A 366 -1.18 -20.03 -2.60
C ILE A 366 -0.68 -18.60 -2.44
N LEU A 367 0.02 -18.28 -1.34
CA LEU A 367 0.57 -16.95 -1.07
C LEU A 367 1.67 -16.53 -2.08
N THR A 368 2.33 -17.51 -2.71
CA THR A 368 3.38 -17.26 -3.72
C THR A 368 2.79 -17.11 -5.13
N SER A 369 1.56 -17.57 -5.35
CA SER A 369 0.89 -17.56 -6.65
C SER A 369 0.53 -16.16 -7.15
N ASN A 370 0.26 -16.08 -8.46
CA ASN A 370 -0.24 -14.86 -9.09
C ASN A 370 -1.58 -14.40 -8.51
N ILE A 371 -2.45 -15.33 -8.10
CA ILE A 371 -3.76 -15.04 -7.49
C ILE A 371 -3.59 -14.16 -6.25
N HIS A 372 -2.74 -14.57 -5.30
CA HIS A 372 -2.49 -13.76 -4.11
C HIS A 372 -1.74 -12.47 -4.44
N ARG A 373 -0.83 -12.49 -5.40
CA ARG A 373 -0.09 -11.30 -5.82
C ARG A 373 -1.02 -10.23 -6.42
N LEU A 374 -1.99 -10.60 -7.24
CA LEU A 374 -3.01 -9.69 -7.75
C LEU A 374 -3.82 -9.06 -6.61
N TRP A 375 -4.26 -9.89 -5.65
CA TRP A 375 -4.96 -9.40 -4.46
C TRP A 375 -4.12 -8.41 -3.65
N VAL A 376 -2.85 -8.75 -3.41
CA VAL A 376 -1.91 -7.87 -2.69
C VAL A 376 -1.71 -6.55 -3.42
N GLN A 377 -1.54 -6.56 -4.74
CA GLN A 377 -1.40 -5.34 -5.54
C GLN A 377 -2.65 -4.46 -5.44
N ALA A 378 -3.84 -5.05 -5.46
CA ALA A 378 -5.10 -4.34 -5.36
C ALA A 378 -5.40 -3.82 -3.94
N GLN A 379 -4.96 -4.52 -2.89
CA GLN A 379 -5.18 -4.17 -1.48
C GLN A 379 -4.07 -3.34 -0.84
N SER A 380 -2.88 -3.34 -1.43
CA SER A 380 -1.72 -2.69 -0.82
C SER A 380 -1.66 -1.19 -1.17
N SER A 381 -1.08 -0.41 -0.25
CA SER A 381 -0.56 0.90 -0.60
C SER A 381 0.85 0.76 -1.17
N THR A 382 1.23 1.67 -2.07
CA THR A 382 2.61 1.74 -2.56
C THR A 382 3.44 2.73 -1.74
N LEU A 383 4.71 2.41 -1.56
CA LEU A 383 5.69 3.32 -0.98
C LEU A 383 6.86 3.45 -1.96
N LYS A 384 6.97 4.59 -2.65
CA LYS A 384 7.98 4.83 -3.70
C LYS A 384 7.97 3.77 -4.82
N GLY A 385 6.79 3.24 -5.16
CA GLY A 385 6.62 2.18 -6.16
C GLY A 385 6.73 0.74 -5.63
N ASP A 386 7.20 0.53 -4.39
CA ASP A 386 7.23 -0.79 -3.76
C ASP A 386 5.90 -1.13 -3.07
N THR A 387 5.53 -2.39 -3.13
CA THR A 387 4.33 -2.94 -2.47
C THR A 387 4.50 -2.97 -0.96
N ARG A 388 3.55 -2.39 -0.23
CA ARG A 388 3.49 -2.46 1.23
C ARG A 388 2.51 -3.54 1.66
N TYR A 389 3.01 -4.72 2.02
CA TYR A 389 2.20 -5.81 2.54
C TYR A 389 1.68 -5.49 3.95
N THR A 390 0.36 -5.62 4.15
CA THR A 390 -0.29 -5.40 5.44
C THR A 390 -1.05 -6.66 5.87
N ASN A 391 -0.96 -7.02 7.14
CA ASN A 391 -1.66 -8.18 7.70
C ASN A 391 -3.20 -8.03 7.58
N THR A 392 -3.72 -6.83 7.84
CA THR A 392 -5.18 -6.60 7.91
C THR A 392 -5.86 -6.54 6.55
N THR A 393 -5.21 -5.98 5.53
CA THR A 393 -5.83 -5.80 4.21
C THR A 393 -5.36 -6.80 3.16
N CYS A 394 -4.08 -7.24 3.21
CA CYS A 394 -3.58 -8.20 2.23
C CYS A 394 -3.80 -9.65 2.64
N PHE A 395 -3.75 -9.97 3.95
CA PHE A 395 -3.84 -11.35 4.43
C PHE A 395 -5.21 -11.67 5.05
N GLU A 396 -5.68 -10.88 6.03
CA GLU A 396 -6.90 -11.20 6.78
C GLU A 396 -8.16 -11.11 5.91
N THR A 397 -8.13 -10.37 4.80
CA THR A 397 -9.23 -10.31 3.83
C THR A 397 -9.12 -11.33 2.70
N PHE A 398 -7.97 -12.03 2.56
CA PHE A 398 -7.75 -12.91 1.44
C PHE A 398 -8.59 -14.19 1.55
N PRO A 399 -9.45 -14.52 0.57
CA PRO A 399 -10.28 -15.71 0.59
C PRO A 399 -9.46 -16.93 0.11
N PHE A 400 -9.10 -17.82 1.02
CA PHE A 400 -8.44 -19.08 0.66
C PHE A 400 -9.39 -20.08 0.00
N PRO A 401 -8.89 -21.06 -0.81
CA PRO A 401 -9.74 -22.08 -1.43
C PRO A 401 -10.55 -22.85 -0.40
N GLN A 402 -11.82 -23.12 -0.71
CA GLN A 402 -12.76 -23.82 0.17
C GLN A 402 -12.98 -25.26 -0.27
N PRO A 403 -13.36 -26.20 0.63
CA PRO A 403 -13.74 -27.55 0.26
C PRO A 403 -15.07 -27.56 -0.50
N SER A 404 -15.26 -28.49 -1.47
CA SER A 404 -16.56 -28.72 -2.12
C SER A 404 -17.63 -29.13 -1.11
N ARG A 405 -18.82 -28.58 -1.25
CA ARG A 405 -20.03 -29.18 -0.64
C ARG A 405 -20.42 -30.43 -1.44
N LYS A 406 -20.90 -31.49 -0.74
CA LYS A 406 -21.50 -32.65 -1.40
C LYS A 406 -22.66 -32.17 -2.30
N GLY A 407 -22.52 -32.32 -3.62
CA GLY A 407 -23.58 -32.00 -4.60
C GLY A 407 -23.41 -30.72 -5.39
N GLU A 408 -22.43 -29.85 -5.08
CA GLU A 408 -22.06 -28.71 -5.90
C GLU A 408 -20.89 -29.07 -6.83
N GLN A 409 -20.82 -28.42 -7.99
CA GLN A 409 -19.80 -28.64 -9.03
C GLN A 409 -18.35 -28.66 -8.50
N PRO A 410 -17.38 -29.32 -9.17
CA PRO A 410 -16.11 -29.79 -8.59
C PRO A 410 -15.04 -28.72 -8.42
N PHE A 411 -15.31 -27.66 -7.68
CA PHE A 411 -14.40 -26.53 -7.46
C PHE A 411 -13.71 -26.51 -6.09
N ALA A 412 -13.46 -27.70 -5.51
CA ALA A 412 -12.62 -27.78 -4.33
C ALA A 412 -11.29 -28.43 -4.67
N PRO A 413 -10.19 -27.98 -4.05
CA PRO A 413 -8.94 -28.70 -4.20
C PRO A 413 -9.09 -30.13 -3.70
N THR A 414 -8.84 -31.11 -4.59
CA THR A 414 -8.71 -32.49 -4.20
C THR A 414 -7.43 -32.69 -3.42
N ASP A 415 -7.34 -33.78 -2.62
CA ASP A 415 -6.09 -34.12 -1.89
C ASP A 415 -4.89 -34.19 -2.84
N ASN A 416 -5.11 -34.61 -4.09
CA ASN A 416 -4.09 -34.65 -5.11
C ASN A 416 -3.60 -33.24 -5.50
N VAL A 417 -4.51 -32.28 -5.74
CA VAL A 417 -4.15 -30.89 -6.07
C VAL A 417 -3.44 -30.21 -4.90
N ILE A 418 -3.90 -30.44 -3.67
CA ILE A 418 -3.24 -29.94 -2.46
C ILE A 418 -1.80 -30.44 -2.40
N GLN A 419 -1.58 -31.75 -2.63
CA GLN A 419 -0.24 -32.33 -2.59
C GLN A 419 0.63 -31.86 -3.76
N GLN A 420 0.07 -31.67 -4.95
CA GLN A 420 0.78 -31.10 -6.10
C GLN A 420 1.24 -29.66 -5.82
N ILE A 421 0.40 -28.81 -5.21
CA ILE A 421 0.78 -27.46 -4.79
C ILE A 421 1.93 -27.49 -3.78
N ARG A 422 1.86 -28.37 -2.75
CA ARG A 422 2.96 -28.54 -1.78
C ARG A 422 4.27 -28.88 -2.47
N ASN A 423 4.26 -29.91 -3.29
CA ASN A 423 5.45 -30.41 -3.99
C ASN A 423 6.04 -29.33 -4.91
N LYS A 424 5.19 -28.64 -5.68
CA LYS A 424 5.63 -27.56 -6.57
C LYS A 424 6.20 -26.36 -5.79
N THR A 425 5.63 -26.06 -4.65
CA THR A 425 6.13 -24.97 -3.78
C THR A 425 7.48 -25.33 -3.17
N ILE A 426 7.67 -26.58 -2.76
CA ILE A 426 8.97 -27.08 -2.28
C ILE A 426 10.01 -26.99 -3.40
N GLU A 427 9.70 -27.52 -4.60
CA GLU A 427 10.59 -27.44 -5.78
C GLU A 427 11.01 -25.99 -6.08
N LEU A 428 10.05 -25.07 -6.08
CA LEU A 428 10.32 -23.64 -6.30
C LEU A 428 11.22 -23.06 -5.20
N HIS A 429 10.98 -23.42 -3.95
CA HIS A 429 11.80 -22.93 -2.83
C HIS A 429 13.23 -23.47 -2.90
N GLU A 430 13.41 -24.74 -3.16
CA GLU A 430 14.72 -25.39 -3.33
C GLU A 430 15.48 -24.78 -4.51
N TYR A 431 14.81 -24.58 -5.64
CA TYR A 431 15.42 -23.94 -6.81
C TYR A 431 15.89 -22.51 -6.48
N ARG A 432 15.06 -21.69 -5.80
CA ARG A 432 15.45 -20.34 -5.38
C ARG A 432 16.68 -20.38 -4.47
N THR A 433 16.68 -21.26 -3.49
CA THR A 433 17.80 -21.44 -2.53
C THR A 433 19.10 -21.79 -3.27
N GLN A 434 19.07 -22.77 -4.15
CA GLN A 434 20.23 -23.17 -4.95
C GLN A 434 20.75 -22.04 -5.85
N GLN A 435 19.86 -21.29 -6.49
CA GLN A 435 20.25 -20.17 -7.34
C GLN A 435 20.85 -19.00 -6.56
N MET A 436 20.30 -18.68 -5.39
CA MET A 436 20.85 -17.65 -4.50
C MET A 436 22.26 -18.03 -4.02
N GLU A 437 22.46 -19.29 -3.65
CA GLU A 437 23.78 -19.80 -3.24
C GLU A 437 24.79 -19.81 -4.41
N LYS A 438 24.39 -20.35 -5.56
CA LYS A 438 25.26 -20.43 -6.75
C LYS A 438 25.70 -19.05 -7.24
N LYS A 439 24.80 -18.06 -7.21
CA LYS A 439 25.04 -16.72 -7.74
C LYS A 439 25.52 -15.72 -6.66
N GLN A 440 25.47 -16.12 -5.39
CA GLN A 440 25.74 -15.24 -4.25
C GLN A 440 24.81 -14.01 -4.24
N TRP A 441 23.52 -14.21 -4.59
CA TRP A 441 22.50 -13.18 -4.70
C TRP A 441 21.45 -13.29 -3.60
N GLY A 442 20.84 -12.16 -3.27
CA GLY A 442 19.59 -12.13 -2.51
C GLY A 442 18.38 -12.41 -3.41
N ILE A 443 17.25 -12.72 -2.79
CA ILE A 443 16.03 -13.09 -3.50
C ILE A 443 15.51 -11.96 -4.42
N THR A 444 15.65 -10.72 -4.02
CA THR A 444 15.20 -9.57 -4.84
C THR A 444 15.95 -9.49 -6.15
N GLN A 445 17.27 -9.72 -6.13
CA GLN A 445 18.07 -9.71 -7.34
C GLN A 445 17.72 -10.88 -8.24
N LEU A 446 17.55 -12.08 -7.68
CA LEU A 446 17.11 -13.26 -8.43
C LEU A 446 15.81 -13.01 -9.20
N TYR A 447 14.82 -12.39 -8.53
CA TYR A 447 13.52 -12.09 -9.14
C TYR A 447 13.59 -10.93 -10.13
N ASN A 448 14.42 -9.93 -9.91
CA ASN A 448 14.62 -8.85 -10.88
C ASN A 448 15.14 -9.37 -12.22
N GLU A 449 16.02 -10.37 -12.20
CA GLU A 449 16.67 -10.91 -13.40
C GLU A 449 15.81 -11.97 -14.11
N TYR A 450 15.09 -12.80 -13.36
CA TYR A 450 14.51 -14.03 -13.93
C TYR A 450 13.00 -14.15 -13.85
N PHE A 451 12.32 -13.33 -13.05
CA PHE A 451 10.88 -13.52 -12.82
C PHE A 451 10.02 -13.23 -14.05
N HIS A 452 10.45 -12.32 -14.90
CA HIS A 452 9.77 -11.97 -16.15
C HIS A 452 10.44 -12.56 -17.40
N GLU A 453 11.42 -13.44 -17.22
CA GLU A 453 12.13 -14.08 -18.33
C GLU A 453 11.48 -15.46 -18.63
N PRO A 454 10.67 -15.59 -19.70
CA PRO A 454 9.91 -16.82 -19.99
C PRO A 454 10.79 -18.07 -20.15
N ALA A 455 12.05 -17.90 -20.63
CA ALA A 455 12.99 -18.99 -20.77
C ALA A 455 13.60 -19.45 -19.43
N SER A 456 13.40 -18.69 -18.35
CA SER A 456 13.96 -19.03 -17.06
C SER A 456 13.17 -20.14 -16.36
N LYS A 457 13.87 -21.03 -15.66
CA LYS A 457 13.25 -22.06 -14.83
C LYS A 457 12.42 -21.43 -13.69
N LEU A 458 12.81 -20.27 -13.19
CA LEU A 458 12.04 -19.56 -12.16
C LEU A 458 10.65 -19.17 -12.67
N TYR A 459 10.58 -18.58 -13.85
CA TYR A 459 9.32 -18.22 -14.49
C TYR A 459 8.45 -19.46 -14.72
N GLN A 460 9.02 -20.54 -15.27
CA GLN A 460 8.29 -21.78 -15.55
C GLN A 460 7.69 -22.39 -14.27
N LEU A 461 8.46 -22.46 -13.18
CA LEU A 461 7.98 -22.96 -11.90
C LEU A 461 6.82 -22.14 -11.32
N HIS A 462 6.86 -20.81 -11.48
CA HIS A 462 5.75 -19.96 -11.10
C HIS A 462 4.50 -20.22 -11.97
N GLN A 463 4.66 -20.35 -13.28
CA GLN A 463 3.52 -20.64 -14.18
C GLN A 463 2.89 -22.01 -13.86
N GLU A 464 3.68 -23.02 -13.55
CA GLU A 464 3.17 -24.32 -13.13
C GLU A 464 2.44 -24.26 -11.78
N LEU A 465 2.97 -23.51 -10.81
CA LEU A 465 2.31 -23.28 -9.53
C LEU A 465 0.99 -22.49 -9.71
N ASP A 466 1.00 -21.44 -10.52
CA ASP A 466 -0.18 -20.62 -10.80
C ASP A 466 -1.33 -21.45 -11.40
N LYS A 467 -1.04 -22.36 -12.34
CA LYS A 467 -2.02 -23.31 -12.89
C LYS A 467 -2.64 -24.21 -11.82
N LEU A 468 -1.83 -24.75 -10.92
CA LEU A 468 -2.31 -25.61 -9.84
C LEU A 468 -3.19 -24.82 -8.85
N VAL A 469 -2.82 -23.58 -8.55
CA VAL A 469 -3.61 -22.74 -7.66
C VAL A 469 -4.91 -22.27 -8.31
N MET A 470 -4.89 -21.93 -9.62
CA MET A 470 -6.12 -21.68 -10.40
C MET A 470 -7.07 -22.89 -10.31
N GLN A 471 -6.55 -24.09 -10.49
CA GLN A 471 -7.32 -25.33 -10.35
C GLN A 471 -7.90 -25.51 -8.93
N ALA A 472 -7.15 -25.12 -7.89
CA ALA A 472 -7.62 -25.20 -6.50
C ALA A 472 -8.79 -24.26 -6.21
N TYR A 473 -8.91 -23.13 -6.93
CA TYR A 473 -10.06 -22.23 -6.87
C TYR A 473 -11.18 -22.60 -7.86
N GLY A 474 -10.89 -23.46 -8.85
CA GLY A 474 -11.79 -23.74 -9.96
C GLY A 474 -11.91 -22.61 -10.97
N PHE A 475 -10.98 -21.66 -10.97
CA PHE A 475 -10.97 -20.53 -11.88
C PHE A 475 -10.55 -20.97 -13.30
N GLN A 476 -11.13 -20.30 -14.30
CA GLN A 476 -10.80 -20.49 -15.70
C GLN A 476 -9.84 -19.37 -16.17
N ALA A 477 -9.24 -19.55 -17.34
CA ALA A 477 -8.30 -18.57 -17.89
C ALA A 477 -8.93 -17.21 -18.21
N GLU A 478 -10.23 -17.21 -18.52
CA GLU A 478 -11.01 -16.04 -18.89
C GLU A 478 -11.62 -15.29 -17.72
N ASP A 479 -11.53 -15.85 -16.48
CA ASP A 479 -12.14 -15.25 -15.29
C ASP A 479 -11.39 -13.98 -14.88
N ASP A 480 -12.14 -12.95 -14.48
CA ASP A 480 -11.58 -11.82 -13.72
C ASP A 480 -11.31 -12.27 -12.28
N ILE A 481 -10.05 -12.68 -12.05
CA ILE A 481 -9.59 -13.24 -10.77
C ILE A 481 -9.94 -12.33 -9.58
N LEU A 482 -9.82 -11.02 -9.72
CA LEU A 482 -10.09 -10.10 -8.60
C LEU A 482 -11.59 -10.03 -8.30
N SER A 483 -12.44 -10.04 -9.31
CA SER A 483 -13.90 -10.11 -9.16
C SER A 483 -14.32 -11.40 -8.47
N GLU A 484 -13.81 -12.54 -8.89
CA GLU A 484 -14.13 -13.84 -8.29
C GLU A 484 -13.60 -13.95 -6.85
N LEU A 485 -12.42 -13.44 -6.56
CA LEU A 485 -11.90 -13.38 -5.20
C LEU A 485 -12.74 -12.46 -4.30
N LEU A 486 -13.17 -11.30 -4.79
CA LEU A 486 -14.00 -10.38 -4.00
C LEU A 486 -15.37 -11.01 -3.71
N LYS A 487 -15.98 -11.64 -4.69
CA LYS A 487 -17.23 -12.38 -4.53
C LYS A 487 -17.07 -13.51 -3.49
N LEU A 488 -16.02 -14.31 -3.60
CA LEU A 488 -15.71 -15.36 -2.63
C LEU A 488 -15.50 -14.78 -1.22
N ASN A 489 -14.78 -13.66 -1.09
CA ASN A 489 -14.59 -12.99 0.19
C ASN A 489 -15.93 -12.61 0.85
N PHE A 490 -16.87 -12.04 0.11
CA PHE A 490 -18.20 -11.68 0.64
C PHE A 490 -19.00 -12.91 1.03
N GLU A 491 -18.98 -13.97 0.23
CA GLU A 491 -19.63 -15.25 0.53
C GLU A 491 -19.10 -15.86 1.84
N LEU A 492 -17.77 -15.89 1.99
CA LEU A 492 -17.12 -16.41 3.19
C LEU A 492 -17.42 -15.56 4.43
N ALA A 493 -17.38 -14.24 4.30
CA ALA A 493 -17.73 -13.34 5.40
C ALA A 493 -19.19 -13.50 5.86
N GLU A 494 -20.10 -13.76 4.92
CA GLU A 494 -21.50 -14.04 5.27
C GLU A 494 -21.67 -15.40 5.94
N LYS A 495 -20.98 -16.44 5.47
CA LYS A 495 -20.92 -17.74 6.14
C LYS A 495 -20.41 -17.65 7.57
N GLU A 496 -19.34 -16.88 7.81
CA GLU A 496 -18.82 -16.65 9.17
C GLU A 496 -19.83 -15.97 10.08
N LYS A 497 -20.61 -15.00 9.57
CA LYS A 497 -21.70 -14.36 10.34
C LYS A 497 -22.84 -15.34 10.71
N GLN A 498 -23.09 -16.30 9.83
CA GLN A 498 -24.09 -17.35 10.07
C GLN A 498 -23.54 -18.48 10.97
N GLY A 499 -22.28 -18.37 11.43
CA GLY A 499 -21.63 -19.38 12.28
C GLY A 499 -21.17 -20.63 11.52
N GLU A 500 -21.15 -20.59 10.18
CA GLU A 500 -20.61 -21.67 9.38
C GLU A 500 -19.07 -21.68 9.43
N LYS A 501 -18.49 -22.89 9.38
CA LYS A 501 -17.03 -23.02 9.35
C LYS A 501 -16.46 -22.63 7.99
N VAL A 502 -15.57 -21.67 8.00
CA VAL A 502 -14.80 -21.21 6.84
C VAL A 502 -13.35 -21.71 6.98
N ILE A 503 -12.76 -22.18 5.89
CA ILE A 503 -11.34 -22.55 5.84
C ILE A 503 -10.52 -21.29 5.55
N GLY A 504 -9.59 -20.98 6.45
CA GLY A 504 -8.64 -19.89 6.28
C GLY A 504 -7.32 -20.36 5.70
N ALA A 505 -6.23 -19.78 6.19
CA ALA A 505 -4.87 -20.15 5.78
C ALA A 505 -4.46 -21.54 6.29
N GLU A 506 -5.10 -22.57 5.78
CA GLU A 506 -4.82 -23.99 6.04
C GLU A 506 -5.29 -24.84 4.85
N ALA A 507 -4.74 -26.04 4.72
CA ALA A 507 -5.23 -26.99 3.73
C ALA A 507 -6.64 -27.48 4.13
N PRO A 508 -7.62 -27.47 3.22
CA PRO A 508 -8.93 -28.05 3.47
C PRO A 508 -8.82 -29.51 3.89
N LYS A 509 -9.46 -29.88 5.00
CA LYS A 509 -9.61 -31.26 5.44
C LYS A 509 -10.98 -31.75 4.98
N ARG A 510 -11.04 -32.93 4.37
CA ARG A 510 -12.29 -33.59 4.01
C ARG A 510 -13.03 -34.14 5.23
#